data_076f493889c5e8d3930cd15917adcf69
#
_entry.id   076f493889c5e8d3930cd15917adcf69
#
_cell.length_a   1.000
_cell.length_b   1.000
_cell.length_c   1.000
_cell.angle_alpha   90.00
_cell.angle_beta   90.00
_cell.angle_gamma   90.00
#
_symmetry.space_group_name_H-M   'P 1'
#
loop_
_entity.id
_entity.type
_entity.pdbx_description
1 polymer ?
#
loop_
_entity_poly.entity_id
_entity_poly.type
_entity_poly.pdbx_seq_one_letter_code
_entity_poly.pdbx_strand_id
1 'polypeptide(L)'
;MILGFQKLLALAADETTDIGDTLVDAHNLLDRLEGECGTIEHLRDMDTLMDDTLQQVDARRASGSNGITGISTGLADLDRLTSGWQRGDLNVIAARPAVGKTAFALHLARAAATAGHHVAVYSLEMQGERLGDRWLIAASPDVNARHLRSGQLTDDEVAQVRTAASELRVLPIHVDDHPVTSMDRVRSSARMLQSKGKCDLIILDYLQLCDMKSDQKNRNREQEVAQTTRKAKLMAKEP
;
A
#
# COMPACT_ATOMS: atom_id res chain seq x y z
N MET A 1 -7.57 -30.57 -3.02
CA MET A 1 -6.51 -30.39 -2.00
C MET A 1 -5.22 -31.10 -2.37
N ILE A 2 -5.11 -32.43 -2.41
CA ILE A 2 -3.85 -33.20 -2.67
C ILE A 2 -3.16 -32.76 -3.98
N LEU A 3 -3.88 -32.65 -5.09
CA LEU A 3 -3.35 -32.21 -6.39
C LEU A 3 -2.78 -30.78 -6.37
N GLY A 4 -3.35 -29.88 -5.60
CA GLY A 4 -2.85 -28.51 -5.45
C GLY A 4 -1.52 -28.44 -4.70
N PHE A 5 -1.40 -29.19 -3.60
CA PHE A 5 -0.12 -29.30 -2.87
C PHE A 5 0.97 -30.01 -3.67
N GLN A 6 0.62 -31.04 -4.46
CA GLN A 6 1.58 -31.68 -5.37
C GLN A 6 2.11 -30.73 -6.43
N LYS A 7 1.25 -29.85 -6.98
CA LYS A 7 1.66 -28.83 -7.93
C LYS A 7 2.61 -27.79 -7.30
N LEU A 8 2.33 -27.35 -6.06
CA LEU A 8 3.22 -26.45 -5.33
C LEU A 8 4.57 -27.08 -5.02
N LEU A 9 4.59 -28.36 -4.64
CA LEU A 9 5.84 -29.10 -4.42
C LEU A 9 6.67 -29.19 -5.69
N ALA A 10 6.03 -29.42 -6.85
CA ALA A 10 6.71 -29.46 -8.13
C ALA A 10 7.29 -28.09 -8.52
N LEU A 11 6.54 -26.99 -8.30
CA LEU A 11 7.01 -25.63 -8.55
C LEU A 11 8.14 -25.22 -7.59
N ALA A 12 8.07 -25.62 -6.33
CA ALA A 12 9.12 -25.35 -5.34
C ALA A 12 10.42 -26.15 -5.59
N ALA A 13 10.33 -27.27 -6.31
CA ALA A 13 11.47 -28.10 -6.70
C ALA A 13 12.09 -27.67 -8.04
N ASP A 14 11.45 -26.78 -8.78
CA ASP A 14 11.94 -26.26 -10.05
C ASP A 14 12.82 -25.02 -9.80
N GLU A 15 14.14 -25.21 -9.93
CA GLU A 15 15.14 -24.14 -9.74
C GLU A 15 15.00 -22.97 -10.74
N THR A 16 14.18 -23.11 -11.79
CA THR A 16 13.94 -22.07 -12.80
C THR A 16 12.76 -21.16 -12.44
N THR A 17 11.95 -21.53 -11.44
CA THR A 17 10.77 -20.76 -11.01
C THR A 17 11.15 -19.74 -9.95
N ASP A 18 10.70 -18.49 -10.11
CA ASP A 18 10.89 -17.44 -9.09
C ASP A 18 10.17 -17.84 -7.79
N ILE A 19 10.90 -17.77 -6.69
CA ILE A 19 10.38 -18.04 -5.33
C ILE A 19 9.15 -17.17 -5.05
N GLY A 20 9.15 -15.92 -5.54
CA GLY A 20 8.03 -14.99 -5.41
C GLY A 20 6.75 -15.52 -6.08
N ASP A 21 6.87 -16.08 -7.27
CA ASP A 21 5.73 -16.66 -8.01
C ASP A 21 5.22 -17.93 -7.32
N THR A 22 6.11 -18.78 -6.82
CA THR A 22 5.74 -19.95 -6.02
C THR A 22 4.98 -19.59 -4.75
N LEU A 23 5.40 -18.53 -4.05
CA LEU A 23 4.70 -18.02 -2.86
C LEU A 23 3.32 -17.45 -3.20
N VAL A 24 3.16 -16.77 -4.33
CA VAL A 24 1.85 -16.29 -4.82
C VAL A 24 0.92 -17.46 -5.08
N ASP A 25 1.39 -18.51 -5.76
CA ASP A 25 0.60 -19.71 -6.04
C ASP A 25 0.21 -20.46 -4.76
N ALA A 26 1.10 -20.51 -3.76
CA ALA A 26 0.80 -21.08 -2.45
C ALA A 26 -0.28 -20.30 -1.71
N HIS A 27 -0.20 -18.97 -1.67
CA HIS A 27 -1.22 -18.12 -1.06
C HIS A 27 -2.59 -18.25 -1.77
N ASN A 28 -2.59 -18.25 -3.12
CA ASN A 28 -3.82 -18.44 -3.89
C ASN A 28 -4.48 -19.79 -3.64
N LEU A 29 -3.70 -20.84 -3.40
CA LEU A 29 -4.24 -22.15 -3.03
C LEU A 29 -4.84 -22.13 -1.64
N LEU A 30 -4.16 -21.53 -0.65
CA LEU A 30 -4.67 -21.40 0.71
C LEU A 30 -5.96 -20.58 0.74
N ASP A 31 -6.02 -19.45 0.01
CA ASP A 31 -7.22 -18.62 -0.11
C ASP A 31 -8.43 -19.38 -0.68
N ARG A 32 -8.20 -20.26 -1.68
CA ARG A 32 -9.26 -21.11 -2.21
C ARG A 32 -9.77 -22.11 -1.17
N LEU A 33 -8.83 -22.70 -0.40
CA LEU A 33 -9.19 -23.66 0.66
C LEU A 33 -9.92 -22.97 1.81
N GLU A 34 -9.51 -21.76 2.19
CA GLU A 34 -10.21 -20.94 3.18
C GLU A 34 -11.62 -20.54 2.68
N GLY A 35 -11.75 -20.16 1.39
CA GLY A 35 -13.03 -19.84 0.77
C GLY A 35 -14.00 -21.05 0.68
N GLU A 36 -13.46 -22.26 0.49
CA GLU A 36 -14.27 -23.50 0.49
C GLU A 36 -14.68 -23.94 1.90
N CYS A 37 -13.87 -23.65 2.93
CA CYS A 37 -14.15 -23.96 4.33
C CYS A 37 -14.98 -22.90 5.06
N GLY A 38 -14.94 -21.63 4.62
CA GLY A 38 -15.35 -20.46 5.41
C GLY A 38 -16.73 -19.88 5.13
N THR A 39 -17.62 -20.56 4.42
CA THR A 39 -18.87 -19.92 3.93
C THR A 39 -19.95 -19.65 4.99
N ILE A 40 -19.79 -20.10 6.23
CA ILE A 40 -20.83 -19.97 7.27
C ILE A 40 -20.42 -19.07 8.46
N GLU A 41 -19.13 -18.89 8.73
CA GLU A 41 -18.64 -18.18 9.93
C GLU A 41 -18.68 -16.64 9.87
N HIS A 42 -19.04 -16.05 8.73
CA HIS A 42 -19.02 -14.58 8.57
C HIS A 42 -20.39 -13.90 8.75
N LEU A 43 -21.46 -14.67 8.96
CA LEU A 43 -22.77 -14.11 9.28
C LEU A 43 -22.84 -13.81 10.79
N ARG A 44 -22.82 -12.52 11.13
CA ARG A 44 -23.07 -12.06 12.50
C ARG A 44 -24.54 -11.70 12.64
N ASP A 45 -25.12 -12.04 13.78
CA ASP A 45 -26.44 -11.54 14.15
C ASP A 45 -26.37 -10.04 14.50
N MET A 46 -27.53 -9.40 14.54
CA MET A 46 -27.62 -7.96 14.79
C MET A 46 -27.18 -7.61 16.23
N ASP A 47 -27.39 -8.48 17.17
CA ASP A 47 -27.04 -8.29 18.58
C ASP A 47 -25.51 -8.17 18.73
N THR A 48 -24.79 -9.19 18.27
CA THR A 48 -23.31 -9.19 18.23
C THR A 48 -22.75 -7.99 17.43
N LEU A 49 -23.36 -7.64 16.28
CA LEU A 49 -22.93 -6.52 15.48
C LEU A 49 -23.09 -5.18 16.22
N MET A 50 -24.19 -5.01 16.97
CA MET A 50 -24.44 -3.79 17.73
C MET A 50 -23.49 -3.67 18.92
N ASP A 51 -23.21 -4.75 19.63
CA ASP A 51 -22.23 -4.77 20.71
C ASP A 51 -20.84 -4.35 20.23
N ASP A 52 -20.36 -4.94 19.13
CA ASP A 52 -19.08 -4.57 18.52
C ASP A 52 -19.06 -3.09 18.07
N THR A 53 -20.19 -2.61 17.52
CA THR A 53 -20.34 -1.22 17.08
C THR A 53 -20.28 -0.25 18.25
N LEU A 54 -20.97 -0.54 19.35
CA LEU A 54 -20.96 0.28 20.57
C LEU A 54 -19.56 0.32 21.18
N GLN A 55 -18.85 -0.80 21.25
CA GLN A 55 -17.47 -0.83 21.72
C GLN A 55 -16.56 0.07 20.86
N GLN A 56 -16.74 0.07 19.53
CA GLN A 56 -15.99 0.96 18.66
C GLN A 56 -16.35 2.44 18.88
N VAL A 57 -17.62 2.77 19.13
CA VAL A 57 -18.06 4.13 19.47
C VAL A 57 -17.40 4.61 20.76
N ASP A 58 -17.41 3.77 21.78
CA ASP A 58 -16.80 4.09 23.07
C ASP A 58 -15.27 4.27 22.96
N ALA A 59 -14.60 3.40 22.20
CA ALA A 59 -13.18 3.52 21.92
C ALA A 59 -12.84 4.83 21.19
N ARG A 60 -13.64 5.21 20.18
CA ARG A 60 -13.49 6.50 19.46
C ARG A 60 -13.69 7.70 20.38
N ARG A 61 -14.65 7.62 21.28
CA ARG A 61 -14.92 8.69 22.29
C ARG A 61 -13.79 8.80 23.29
N ALA A 62 -13.21 7.69 23.72
CA ALA A 62 -12.11 7.67 24.69
C ALA A 62 -10.77 8.11 24.09
N SER A 63 -10.54 7.93 22.79
CA SER A 63 -9.27 8.25 22.15
C SER A 63 -8.95 9.74 22.08
N GLY A 64 -9.91 10.63 22.35
CA GLY A 64 -9.71 12.09 22.39
C GLY A 64 -9.14 12.68 21.07
N SER A 65 -9.13 11.87 20.02
CA SER A 65 -8.58 12.23 18.72
C SER A 65 -9.49 13.32 18.11
N ASN A 66 -9.01 14.50 17.90
CA ASN A 66 -9.67 15.69 17.30
C ASN A 66 -10.60 15.40 16.10
N GLY A 67 -11.43 14.33 16.18
CA GLY A 67 -12.31 13.84 15.12
C GLY A 67 -11.63 12.92 14.09
N ILE A 68 -10.35 12.60 14.24
CA ILE A 68 -9.63 11.69 13.35
C ILE A 68 -9.69 10.27 13.95
N THR A 69 -10.44 9.39 13.32
CA THR A 69 -10.63 8.00 13.77
C THR A 69 -9.78 7.00 12.97
N GLY A 70 -9.31 7.43 11.81
CA GLY A 70 -8.40 6.66 10.95
C GLY A 70 -6.98 7.22 10.95
N ILE A 71 -6.20 6.83 9.95
CA ILE A 71 -4.84 7.35 9.72
C ILE A 71 -4.94 8.76 9.16
N SER A 72 -4.29 9.73 9.81
CA SER A 72 -4.29 11.13 9.35
C SER A 72 -3.68 11.26 7.96
N THR A 73 -4.29 12.10 7.13
CA THR A 73 -3.76 12.48 5.81
C THR A 73 -2.63 13.51 5.89
N GLY A 74 -2.44 14.13 7.04
CA GLY A 74 -1.55 15.27 7.22
C GLY A 74 -2.09 16.60 6.66
N LEU A 75 -3.34 16.61 6.21
CA LEU A 75 -4.04 17.78 5.69
C LEU A 75 -5.31 18.03 6.51
N ALA A 76 -5.30 19.07 7.32
CA ALA A 76 -6.37 19.33 8.30
C ALA A 76 -7.77 19.40 7.69
N ASP A 77 -7.91 20.00 6.51
CA ASP A 77 -9.20 20.10 5.84
C ASP A 77 -9.69 18.75 5.30
N LEU A 78 -8.77 17.92 4.80
CA LEU A 78 -9.10 16.58 4.33
C LEU A 78 -9.43 15.67 5.53
N ASP A 79 -8.67 15.72 6.59
CA ASP A 79 -8.93 14.98 7.83
C ASP A 79 -10.28 15.35 8.45
N ARG A 80 -10.66 16.62 8.41
CA ARG A 80 -11.98 17.07 8.89
C ARG A 80 -13.13 16.49 8.05
N LEU A 81 -12.92 16.28 6.74
CA LEU A 81 -13.93 15.74 5.85
C LEU A 81 -14.03 14.21 5.92
N THR A 82 -12.91 13.52 6.10
CA THR A 82 -12.80 12.05 5.99
C THR A 82 -12.67 11.37 7.35
N SER A 83 -12.31 12.12 8.40
CA SER A 83 -11.86 11.59 9.71
C SER A 83 -10.60 10.71 9.58
N GLY A 84 -9.78 10.96 8.56
CA GLY A 84 -8.60 10.16 8.19
C GLY A 84 -8.96 8.93 7.35
N TRP A 85 -7.93 8.17 6.94
CA TRP A 85 -8.10 6.94 6.17
C TRP A 85 -8.62 5.81 7.07
N GLN A 86 -9.82 5.30 6.78
CA GLN A 86 -10.44 4.27 7.59
C GLN A 86 -9.93 2.88 7.20
N ARG A 87 -9.79 2.00 8.20
CA ARG A 87 -9.41 0.61 7.97
C ARG A 87 -10.45 -0.10 7.10
N GLY A 88 -9.99 -0.90 6.15
CA GLY A 88 -10.86 -1.62 5.22
C GLY A 88 -11.35 -0.79 4.04
N ASP A 89 -10.97 0.51 3.95
CA ASP A 89 -11.34 1.34 2.83
C ASP A 89 -10.31 1.31 1.70
N LEU A 90 -10.83 1.41 0.48
CA LEU A 90 -10.07 1.69 -0.73
C LEU A 90 -10.32 3.14 -1.12
N ASN A 91 -9.29 3.97 -1.02
CA ASN A 91 -9.33 5.36 -1.44
C ASN A 91 -8.69 5.50 -2.82
N VAL A 92 -9.41 6.04 -3.79
CA VAL A 92 -8.92 6.21 -5.15
C VAL A 92 -8.64 7.68 -5.42
N ILE A 93 -7.37 7.99 -5.74
CA ILE A 93 -6.94 9.33 -6.09
C ILE A 93 -6.76 9.39 -7.60
N ALA A 94 -7.58 10.20 -8.27
CA ALA A 94 -7.49 10.42 -9.70
C ALA A 94 -7.03 11.84 -10.01
N ALA A 95 -6.08 11.98 -10.94
CA ALA A 95 -5.60 13.27 -11.40
C ALA A 95 -5.16 13.17 -12.87
N ARG A 96 -5.21 14.27 -13.60
CA ARG A 96 -4.60 14.38 -14.92
C ARG A 96 -3.06 14.25 -14.80
N PRO A 97 -2.35 13.81 -15.86
CA PRO A 97 -0.90 13.80 -15.86
C PRO A 97 -0.32 15.15 -15.44
N ALA A 98 0.80 15.14 -14.74
CA ALA A 98 1.55 16.32 -14.25
C ALA A 98 0.85 17.22 -13.21
N VAL A 99 -0.33 16.87 -12.68
CA VAL A 99 -1.02 17.63 -11.60
C VAL A 99 -0.39 17.37 -10.23
N GLY A 100 0.41 16.32 -10.07
CA GLY A 100 1.11 16.03 -8.81
C GLY A 100 0.57 14.83 -8.03
N LYS A 101 -0.12 13.87 -8.68
CA LYS A 101 -0.64 12.64 -8.05
C LYS A 101 0.40 11.93 -7.18
N THR A 102 1.57 11.63 -7.73
CA THR A 102 2.66 10.97 -7.01
C THR A 102 3.19 11.82 -5.84
N ALA A 103 3.33 13.13 -6.02
CA ALA A 103 3.76 14.03 -4.95
C ALA A 103 2.77 14.02 -3.78
N PHE A 104 1.48 14.01 -4.08
CA PHE A 104 0.42 13.89 -3.08
C PHE A 104 0.46 12.51 -2.38
N ALA A 105 0.61 11.43 -3.12
CA ALA A 105 0.75 10.07 -2.56
C ALA A 105 1.96 9.97 -1.60
N LEU A 106 3.11 10.54 -1.98
CA LEU A 106 4.30 10.58 -1.14
C LEU A 106 4.12 11.46 0.11
N HIS A 107 3.35 12.56 0.02
CA HIS A 107 2.97 13.36 1.18
C HIS A 107 2.13 12.53 2.16
N LEU A 108 1.12 11.82 1.67
CA LEU A 108 0.28 10.94 2.50
C LEU A 108 1.10 9.83 3.17
N ALA A 109 2.04 9.21 2.44
CA ALA A 109 2.96 8.21 2.99
C ALA A 109 3.77 8.79 4.16
N ARG A 110 4.35 9.98 3.96
CA ARG A 110 5.15 10.65 4.99
C ARG A 110 4.32 11.05 6.20
N ALA A 111 3.14 11.60 5.98
CA ALA A 111 2.24 12.02 7.06
C ALA A 111 1.84 10.82 7.94
N ALA A 112 1.40 9.72 7.33
CA ALA A 112 1.06 8.49 8.05
C ALA A 112 2.27 7.92 8.81
N ALA A 113 3.44 7.85 8.18
CA ALA A 113 4.66 7.34 8.79
C ALA A 113 5.14 8.24 9.96
N THR A 114 5.02 9.56 9.84
CA THR A 114 5.34 10.50 10.92
C THR A 114 4.40 10.32 12.12
N ALA A 115 3.15 9.93 11.88
CA ALA A 115 2.18 9.57 12.93
C ALA A 115 2.44 8.17 13.53
N GLY A 116 3.48 7.46 13.09
CA GLY A 116 3.89 6.14 13.62
C GLY A 116 3.27 4.95 12.91
N HIS A 117 2.53 5.15 11.82
CA HIS A 117 1.95 4.07 11.03
C HIS A 117 2.94 3.51 10.01
N HIS A 118 2.96 2.20 9.86
CA HIS A 118 3.76 1.51 8.86
C HIS A 118 3.13 1.63 7.47
N VAL A 119 3.88 2.12 6.49
CA VAL A 119 3.39 2.37 5.13
C VAL A 119 4.14 1.52 4.13
N ALA A 120 3.41 0.80 3.28
CA ALA A 120 3.95 0.09 2.13
C ALA A 120 3.62 0.88 0.84
N VAL A 121 4.65 1.29 0.10
CA VAL A 121 4.52 2.04 -1.15
C VAL A 121 4.97 1.16 -2.30
N TYR A 122 4.03 0.82 -3.18
CA TYR A 122 4.30 0.09 -4.42
C TYR A 122 4.33 1.09 -5.58
N SER A 123 5.53 1.33 -6.12
CA SER A 123 5.74 2.27 -7.21
C SER A 123 6.02 1.54 -8.52
N LEU A 124 5.04 1.47 -9.38
CA LEU A 124 5.14 0.78 -10.66
C LEU A 124 5.61 1.67 -11.81
N GLU A 125 5.59 2.98 -11.60
CA GLU A 125 6.00 3.97 -12.61
C GLU A 125 7.42 4.50 -12.37
N MET A 126 7.82 4.61 -11.10
CA MET A 126 9.07 5.30 -10.73
C MET A 126 9.98 4.41 -9.90
N GLN A 127 11.28 4.48 -10.18
CA GLN A 127 12.32 3.86 -9.36
C GLN A 127 12.38 4.46 -7.96
N GLY A 128 12.78 3.68 -6.98
CA GLY A 128 12.83 4.06 -5.56
C GLY A 128 13.71 5.27 -5.29
N GLU A 129 14.86 5.39 -5.97
CA GLU A 129 15.75 6.53 -5.84
C GLU A 129 15.06 7.85 -6.23
N ARG A 130 14.22 7.84 -7.27
CA ARG A 130 13.46 9.02 -7.68
C ARG A 130 12.37 9.41 -6.68
N LEU A 131 11.80 8.44 -5.97
CA LEU A 131 10.89 8.72 -4.86
C LEU A 131 11.69 9.30 -3.68
N GLY A 132 12.86 8.74 -3.40
CA GLY A 132 13.81 9.26 -2.41
C GLY A 132 14.16 10.73 -2.67
N ASP A 133 14.53 11.09 -3.91
CA ASP A 133 14.80 12.48 -4.31
C ASP A 133 13.61 13.40 -4.01
N ARG A 134 12.37 12.95 -4.29
CA ARG A 134 11.17 13.75 -4.02
C ARG A 134 10.94 13.96 -2.53
N TRP A 135 11.15 12.94 -1.70
CA TRP A 135 11.05 13.07 -0.25
C TRP A 135 12.14 13.98 0.32
N LEU A 136 13.39 13.86 -0.18
CA LEU A 136 14.49 14.75 0.23
C LEU A 136 14.17 16.22 -0.10
N ILE A 137 13.72 16.50 -1.32
CA ILE A 137 13.33 17.86 -1.72
C ILE A 137 12.17 18.38 -0.86
N ALA A 138 11.16 17.54 -0.59
CA ALA A 138 10.01 17.92 0.23
C ALA A 138 10.38 18.14 1.71
N ALA A 139 11.47 17.54 2.18
CA ALA A 139 12.00 17.71 3.54
C ALA A 139 13.09 18.80 3.63
N SER A 140 13.58 19.32 2.51
CA SER A 140 14.61 20.36 2.43
C SER A 140 14.10 21.53 1.59
N PRO A 141 13.22 22.40 2.12
CA PRO A 141 12.54 23.45 1.35
C PRO A 141 13.49 24.47 0.75
N ASP A 142 14.65 24.68 1.36
CA ASP A 142 15.66 25.66 0.92
C ASP A 142 16.63 25.08 -0.13
N VAL A 143 16.56 23.78 -0.42
CA VAL A 143 17.40 23.11 -1.41
C VAL A 143 16.79 23.21 -2.79
N ASN A 144 17.58 23.67 -3.77
CA ASN A 144 17.13 23.72 -5.15
C ASN A 144 17.03 22.31 -5.75
N ALA A 145 15.82 21.92 -6.14
CA ALA A 145 15.54 20.61 -6.75
C ALA A 145 16.36 20.34 -8.02
N ARG A 146 16.79 21.39 -8.76
CA ARG A 146 17.68 21.25 -9.91
C ARG A 146 19.09 20.91 -9.47
N HIS A 147 19.61 21.53 -8.39
CA HIS A 147 20.93 21.24 -7.84
C HIS A 147 21.02 19.80 -7.36
N LEU A 148 20.01 19.32 -6.64
CA LEU A 148 19.96 17.91 -6.22
C LEU A 148 20.04 16.97 -7.42
N ARG A 149 19.24 17.19 -8.46
CA ARG A 149 19.21 16.33 -9.66
C ARG A 149 20.46 16.39 -10.51
N SER A 150 21.15 17.54 -10.57
CA SER A 150 22.38 17.72 -11.36
C SER A 150 23.65 17.41 -10.58
N GLY A 151 23.54 17.16 -9.25
CA GLY A 151 24.70 16.97 -8.38
C GLY A 151 25.48 18.27 -8.09
N GLN A 152 24.89 19.45 -8.40
CA GLN A 152 25.53 20.77 -8.23
C GLN A 152 25.08 21.42 -6.91
N LEU A 153 25.11 20.65 -5.84
CA LEU A 153 24.77 21.13 -4.50
C LEU A 153 25.93 21.94 -3.91
N THR A 154 25.60 23.02 -3.21
CA THR A 154 26.54 23.72 -2.32
C THR A 154 26.77 22.89 -1.04
N ASP A 155 27.82 23.20 -0.29
CA ASP A 155 28.12 22.52 0.98
C ASP A 155 26.96 22.66 1.98
N ASP A 156 26.29 23.81 2.03
CA ASP A 156 25.12 24.05 2.86
C ASP A 156 23.91 23.20 2.42
N GLU A 157 23.66 23.12 1.11
CA GLU A 157 22.60 22.27 0.57
C GLU A 157 22.88 20.78 0.86
N VAL A 158 24.14 20.34 0.77
CA VAL A 158 24.54 18.98 1.14
C VAL A 158 24.27 18.69 2.61
N ALA A 159 24.59 19.64 3.51
CA ALA A 159 24.32 19.50 4.94
C ALA A 159 22.81 19.36 5.21
N GLN A 160 21.99 20.20 4.58
CA GLN A 160 20.51 20.14 4.71
C GLN A 160 19.95 18.82 4.18
N VAL A 161 20.37 18.36 3.03
CA VAL A 161 19.94 17.07 2.44
C VAL A 161 20.31 15.89 3.36
N ARG A 162 21.51 15.90 3.97
CA ARG A 162 21.92 14.88 4.92
C ARG A 162 21.07 14.88 6.20
N THR A 163 20.71 16.06 6.70
CA THR A 163 19.82 16.19 7.85
C THR A 163 18.44 15.62 7.52
N ALA A 164 17.86 16.05 6.40
CA ALA A 164 16.58 15.51 5.92
C ALA A 164 16.61 14.00 5.70
N ALA A 165 17.70 13.47 5.15
CA ALA A 165 17.87 12.03 4.99
C ALA A 165 17.90 11.29 6.34
N SER A 166 18.50 11.88 7.37
CA SER A 166 18.54 11.30 8.71
C SER A 166 17.14 11.24 9.34
N GLU A 167 16.33 12.26 9.14
CA GLU A 167 14.92 12.30 9.59
C GLU A 167 14.04 11.30 8.83
N LEU A 168 14.24 11.16 7.53
CA LEU A 168 13.46 10.24 6.70
C LEU A 168 13.80 8.76 6.98
N ARG A 169 15.05 8.44 7.35
CA ARG A 169 15.50 7.08 7.61
C ARG A 169 14.75 6.37 8.75
N VAL A 170 14.27 7.12 9.72
CA VAL A 170 13.57 6.56 10.89
C VAL A 170 12.09 6.32 10.63
N LEU A 171 11.56 6.79 9.49
CA LEU A 171 10.16 6.61 9.15
C LEU A 171 9.87 5.16 8.72
N PRO A 172 8.80 4.55 9.22
CA PRO A 172 8.41 3.17 8.91
C PRO A 172 7.77 3.06 7.51
N ILE A 173 8.54 3.39 6.47
CA ILE A 173 8.09 3.30 5.06
C ILE A 173 8.86 2.18 4.38
N HIS A 174 8.13 1.28 3.73
CA HIS A 174 8.66 0.22 2.88
C HIS A 174 8.32 0.57 1.42
N VAL A 175 9.30 0.51 0.53
CA VAL A 175 9.12 0.81 -0.90
C VAL A 175 9.42 -0.44 -1.71
N ASP A 176 8.51 -0.77 -2.63
CA ASP A 176 8.71 -1.76 -3.68
C ASP A 176 8.54 -1.06 -5.04
N ASP A 177 9.61 -1.05 -5.83
CA ASP A 177 9.68 -0.40 -7.14
C ASP A 177 9.86 -1.38 -8.30
N HIS A 178 9.51 -2.65 -8.08
CA HIS A 178 9.57 -3.66 -9.12
C HIS A 178 8.62 -3.31 -10.27
N PRO A 179 9.13 -3.20 -11.52
CA PRO A 179 8.37 -2.69 -12.67
C PRO A 179 7.26 -3.60 -13.15
N VAL A 180 7.26 -4.85 -12.71
CA VAL A 180 6.28 -5.86 -13.11
C VAL A 180 5.68 -6.49 -11.85
N THR A 181 4.51 -6.00 -11.49
CA THR A 181 3.84 -6.46 -10.28
C THR A 181 2.38 -6.76 -10.57
N SER A 182 1.91 -7.94 -10.19
CA SER A 182 0.49 -8.28 -10.17
C SER A 182 -0.13 -7.88 -8.83
N MET A 183 -1.46 -7.67 -8.81
CA MET A 183 -2.17 -7.43 -7.54
C MET A 183 -2.02 -8.58 -6.54
N ASP A 184 -1.87 -9.81 -7.02
CA ASP A 184 -1.67 -10.98 -6.17
C ASP A 184 -0.28 -10.93 -5.49
N ARG A 185 0.75 -10.42 -6.18
CA ARG A 185 2.07 -10.18 -5.59
C ARG A 185 2.05 -9.05 -4.57
N VAL A 186 1.39 -7.93 -4.88
CA VAL A 186 1.18 -6.83 -3.92
C VAL A 186 0.50 -7.37 -2.65
N ARG A 187 -0.57 -8.15 -2.80
CA ARG A 187 -1.31 -8.77 -1.69
C ARG A 187 -0.42 -9.69 -0.84
N SER A 188 0.34 -10.58 -1.47
CA SER A 188 1.27 -11.48 -0.76
C SER A 188 2.35 -10.73 0.01
N SER A 189 2.96 -9.72 -0.61
CA SER A 189 3.96 -8.85 0.03
C SER A 189 3.35 -8.06 1.20
N ALA A 190 2.17 -7.48 1.01
CA ALA A 190 1.47 -6.72 2.04
C ALA A 190 1.09 -7.62 3.24
N ARG A 191 0.57 -8.83 3.01
CA ARG A 191 0.29 -9.81 4.06
C ARG A 191 1.54 -10.21 4.86
N MET A 192 2.67 -10.40 4.17
CA MET A 192 3.93 -10.69 4.83
C MET A 192 4.39 -9.53 5.73
N LEU A 193 4.23 -8.28 5.29
CA LEU A 193 4.52 -7.11 6.13
C LEU A 193 3.53 -7.00 7.30
N GLN A 194 2.26 -7.22 7.05
CA GLN A 194 1.20 -7.16 8.04
C GLN A 194 1.38 -8.21 9.15
N SER A 195 1.75 -9.46 8.80
CA SER A 195 2.04 -10.50 9.80
C SER A 195 3.20 -10.17 10.72
N LYS A 196 4.05 -9.21 10.32
CA LYS A 196 5.16 -8.66 11.12
C LYS A 196 4.77 -7.36 11.84
N GLY A 197 3.51 -6.93 11.76
CA GLY A 197 3.04 -5.64 12.30
C GLY A 197 3.64 -4.42 11.56
N LYS A 198 3.95 -4.55 10.28
CA LYS A 198 4.66 -3.53 9.48
C LYS A 198 3.88 -3.06 8.25
N CYS A 199 2.54 -3.07 8.33
CA CYS A 199 1.70 -2.58 7.24
C CYS A 199 0.35 -2.11 7.75
N ASP A 200 0.17 -0.80 7.89
CA ASP A 200 -1.08 -0.15 8.27
C ASP A 200 -1.74 0.54 7.07
N LEU A 201 -0.92 1.02 6.13
CA LEU A 201 -1.37 1.72 4.93
C LEU A 201 -0.62 1.21 3.70
N ILE A 202 -1.36 0.95 2.64
CA ILE A 202 -0.79 0.57 1.34
C ILE A 202 -1.05 1.69 0.34
N ILE A 203 -0.01 2.13 -0.35
CA ILE A 203 -0.08 3.09 -1.44
C ILE A 203 0.39 2.41 -2.72
N LEU A 204 -0.45 2.44 -3.77
CA LEU A 204 -0.14 1.87 -5.07
C LEU A 204 -0.13 2.98 -6.13
N ASP A 205 1.03 3.27 -6.70
CA ASP A 205 1.18 4.28 -7.74
C ASP A 205 1.72 3.62 -9.04
N TYR A 206 0.91 3.29 -10.02
CA TYR A 206 -0.54 3.45 -10.07
C TYR A 206 -1.21 2.16 -10.60
N LEU A 207 -2.46 1.98 -10.25
CA LEU A 207 -3.24 0.77 -10.42
C LEU A 207 -3.24 0.19 -11.87
N GLN A 208 -3.19 1.05 -12.89
CA GLN A 208 -3.28 0.66 -14.31
C GLN A 208 -2.04 -0.07 -14.84
N LEU A 209 -0.93 -0.09 -14.09
CA LEU A 209 0.28 -0.84 -14.45
C LEU A 209 0.30 -2.24 -13.83
N CYS A 210 -0.61 -2.52 -12.88
CA CYS A 210 -0.80 -3.86 -12.35
C CYS A 210 -1.48 -4.75 -13.40
N ASP A 211 -1.05 -5.99 -13.48
CA ASP A 211 -1.69 -7.07 -14.28
C ASP A 211 -1.65 -6.90 -15.81
N MET A 212 -0.75 -6.07 -16.36
CA MET A 212 -0.62 -5.91 -17.83
C MET A 212 -0.13 -7.15 -18.60
N LYS A 213 0.12 -8.29 -17.93
CA LYS A 213 0.64 -9.52 -18.52
C LYS A 213 -0.38 -10.65 -18.68
N SER A 214 -1.66 -10.40 -18.81
CA SER A 214 -2.56 -11.48 -19.24
C SER A 214 -2.54 -11.58 -20.77
N ASP A 215 -2.03 -12.71 -21.29
CA ASP A 215 -1.95 -13.10 -22.71
C ASP A 215 -3.31 -13.21 -23.45
N GLN A 216 -4.35 -12.67 -22.89
CA GLN A 216 -5.67 -12.65 -23.52
C GLN A 216 -5.86 -11.40 -24.37
N LYS A 217 -5.56 -11.54 -25.64
CA LYS A 217 -5.67 -10.54 -26.73
C LYS A 217 -7.01 -9.81 -26.87
N ASN A 218 -8.02 -10.04 -26.02
CA ASN A 218 -9.38 -9.51 -26.16
C ASN A 218 -10.00 -8.95 -24.87
N ARG A 219 -9.22 -8.64 -23.81
CA ARG A 219 -9.80 -7.98 -22.63
C ARG A 219 -9.89 -6.46 -22.85
N ASN A 220 -11.07 -5.91 -22.59
CA ASN A 220 -11.29 -4.47 -22.60
C ASN A 220 -10.57 -3.86 -21.38
N ARG A 221 -9.79 -2.79 -21.58
CA ARG A 221 -9.02 -2.09 -20.53
C ARG A 221 -9.86 -1.70 -19.31
N GLU A 222 -11.14 -1.42 -19.52
CA GLU A 222 -12.09 -1.13 -18.44
C GLU A 222 -12.31 -2.35 -17.52
N GLN A 223 -12.36 -3.54 -18.10
CA GLN A 223 -12.53 -4.79 -17.34
C GLN A 223 -11.29 -5.11 -16.49
N GLU A 224 -10.09 -4.84 -17.01
CA GLU A 224 -8.84 -5.01 -16.28
C GLU A 224 -8.77 -4.08 -15.07
N VAL A 225 -9.05 -2.79 -15.26
CA VAL A 225 -9.10 -1.81 -14.16
C VAL A 225 -10.16 -2.18 -13.14
N ALA A 226 -11.35 -2.61 -13.57
CA ALA A 226 -12.41 -3.04 -12.66
C ALA A 226 -12.00 -4.26 -11.84
N GLN A 227 -11.35 -5.25 -12.46
CA GLN A 227 -10.86 -6.45 -11.77
C GLN A 227 -9.76 -6.10 -10.76
N THR A 228 -8.79 -5.29 -11.15
CA THR A 228 -7.69 -4.85 -10.28
C THR A 228 -8.21 -4.03 -9.09
N THR A 229 -9.17 -3.12 -9.34
CA THR A 229 -9.85 -2.35 -8.28
C THR A 229 -10.61 -3.27 -7.31
N ARG A 230 -11.29 -4.29 -7.83
CA ARG A 230 -11.97 -5.29 -6.98
C ARG A 230 -10.99 -6.05 -6.10
N LYS A 231 -9.86 -6.50 -6.66
CA LYS A 231 -8.80 -7.17 -5.89
C LYS A 231 -8.25 -6.24 -4.80
N ALA A 232 -7.98 -4.96 -5.14
CA ALA A 232 -7.51 -3.97 -4.17
C ALA A 232 -8.52 -3.76 -3.03
N LYS A 233 -9.83 -3.69 -3.32
CA LYS A 233 -10.87 -3.56 -2.27
C LYS A 233 -10.97 -4.81 -1.40
N LEU A 234 -10.83 -6.00 -1.98
CA LEU A 234 -10.79 -7.24 -1.20
C LEU A 234 -9.58 -7.25 -0.26
N MET A 235 -8.39 -6.90 -0.77
CA MET A 235 -7.17 -6.79 0.04
C MET A 235 -7.33 -5.78 1.19
N ALA A 236 -7.95 -4.62 0.95
CA ALA A 236 -8.19 -3.62 2.01
C ALA A 236 -9.11 -4.12 3.13
N LYS A 237 -10.00 -5.09 2.86
CA LYS A 237 -10.91 -5.69 3.84
C LYS A 237 -10.30 -6.83 4.63
N GLU A 238 -9.12 -7.29 4.26
CA GLU A 238 -8.42 -8.32 5.01
C GLU A 238 -8.01 -7.78 6.39
N PRO A 239 -8.13 -8.62 7.44
CA PRO A 239 -7.87 -8.21 8.83
C PRO A 239 -6.41 -7.85 9.09
#